data_1a6087817ffa45e1969b3973925ac5d5
#
_entry.id   1a6087817ffa45e1969b3973925ac5d5
#
_cell.length_a   1.000
_cell.length_b   1.000
_cell.length_c   1.000
_cell.angle_alpha   90.00
_cell.angle_beta   90.00
_cell.angle_gamma   90.00
#
_symmetry.space_group_name_H-M   'P 1'
#
loop_
_entity.id
_entity.type
_entity.pdbx_description
1 polymer ?
#
loop_
_entity_poly.entity_id
_entity_poly.type
_entity_poly.pdbx_seq_one_letter_code
_entity_poly.pdbx_strand_id
1 'polypeptide(L)'
;MRNISKIMTVAVCLGVLTIASSANAQSTQKKADKMTAKPMATKAMPAKAMASETMSRAFTNGYNVPSTGVALEGYCPVCYIAANKANKGTPEIAHDYKGVTYWFVSDGARQTFIANPEKYLPAYGGWCAVGAAMGQRFPVDPTNFKVVNGRIMLFLKNAKIDGLELWNKSEAEMLTKADENWKKLGS
;
A
#
# COMPACT_ATOMS: atom_id res chain seq x y z
N MET A 1 17.65 15.48 -53.40
CA MET A 1 18.45 16.50 -52.72
C MET A 1 18.58 16.07 -51.27
N ARG A 2 19.58 15.28 -50.96
CA ARG A 2 20.92 15.58 -50.41
C ARG A 2 20.82 16.55 -49.23
N ASN A 3 21.07 16.08 -48.01
CA ASN A 3 22.28 16.29 -47.21
C ASN A 3 22.16 15.64 -45.85
N ILE A 4 22.97 14.68 -45.51
CA ILE A 4 24.33 14.67 -44.92
C ILE A 4 24.29 14.98 -43.42
N SER A 5 24.38 13.92 -42.63
CA SER A 5 25.50 13.53 -41.75
C SER A 5 26.14 14.65 -40.89
N LYS A 6 26.09 14.45 -39.59
CA LYS A 6 27.23 14.78 -38.71
C LYS A 6 27.37 13.75 -37.59
N ILE A 7 28.35 12.90 -37.78
CA ILE A 7 29.04 12.09 -36.79
C ILE A 7 29.89 13.05 -35.98
N MET A 8 29.83 12.94 -34.66
CA MET A 8 30.80 13.59 -33.80
C MET A 8 31.34 12.56 -32.80
N THR A 9 32.51 12.07 -33.16
CA THR A 9 33.45 11.27 -32.39
C THR A 9 34.28 12.20 -31.52
N VAL A 10 34.42 11.93 -30.22
CA VAL A 10 35.55 12.37 -29.39
C VAL A 10 35.58 11.47 -28.16
N ALA A 11 36.49 10.61 -28.11
CA ALA A 11 37.84 10.64 -27.53
C ALA A 11 37.87 10.12 -26.07
N VAL A 12 38.52 8.99 -26.01
CA VAL A 12 39.06 8.28 -24.83
C VAL A 12 40.11 9.14 -24.13
N CYS A 13 40.02 9.23 -22.82
CA CYS A 13 41.20 9.50 -21.99
C CYS A 13 41.34 8.44 -20.90
N LEU A 14 42.27 7.54 -21.13
CA LEU A 14 42.89 6.70 -20.10
C LEU A 14 43.70 7.61 -19.16
N GLY A 15 43.51 7.43 -17.88
CA GLY A 15 44.39 7.94 -16.85
C GLY A 15 44.57 6.86 -15.76
N VAL A 16 45.61 6.07 -15.95
CA VAL A 16 46.11 5.14 -14.93
C VAL A 16 47.00 5.93 -13.98
N LEU A 17 46.72 5.90 -12.70
CA LEU A 17 47.74 6.17 -11.69
C LEU A 17 47.56 5.24 -10.48
N THR A 18 48.44 4.30 -10.40
CA THR A 18 48.75 3.48 -9.23
C THR A 18 49.57 4.28 -8.24
N ILE A 19 49.29 4.21 -6.95
CA ILE A 19 50.35 4.19 -5.91
C ILE A 19 49.86 3.47 -4.65
N ALA A 20 50.73 2.69 -4.13
CA ALA A 20 50.71 1.67 -3.11
C ALA A 20 50.69 2.19 -1.66
N SER A 21 50.19 1.32 -0.78
CA SER A 21 50.78 0.89 0.51
C SER A 21 50.99 1.94 1.64
N SER A 22 50.34 1.70 2.77
CA SER A 22 51.05 1.33 4.00
C SER A 22 50.10 0.98 5.13
N ALA A 23 50.31 -0.17 5.71
CA ALA A 23 49.78 -0.62 6.99
C ALA A 23 50.29 0.25 8.15
N ASN A 24 49.45 0.52 9.13
CA ASN A 24 49.92 0.60 10.51
C ASN A 24 48.79 0.21 11.47
N ALA A 25 49.03 -0.92 12.13
CA ALA A 25 48.26 -1.38 13.28
C ALA A 25 48.80 -0.66 14.54
N GLN A 26 47.91 -0.09 15.33
CA GLN A 26 48.19 0.08 16.75
C GLN A 26 46.89 0.03 17.56
N SER A 27 46.84 -1.02 18.35
CA SER A 27 45.96 -1.27 19.47
C SER A 27 46.06 -0.22 20.55
N THR A 28 44.93 0.31 21.03
CA THR A 28 44.84 0.75 22.41
C THR A 28 43.49 0.38 22.98
N GLN A 29 43.51 -0.65 23.80
CA GLN A 29 42.46 -0.98 24.75
C GLN A 29 42.34 0.18 25.75
N LYS A 30 41.16 0.74 25.93
CA LYS A 30 40.83 1.57 27.09
C LYS A 30 39.47 1.15 27.65
N LYS A 31 39.59 0.37 28.69
CA LYS A 31 38.83 0.22 29.94
C LYS A 31 37.31 0.53 29.88
N ALA A 32 36.53 -0.47 30.12
CA ALA A 32 35.10 -0.47 30.35
C ALA A 32 34.77 0.34 31.60
N ASP A 33 33.88 1.32 31.45
CA ASP A 33 33.11 1.84 32.56
C ASP A 33 31.69 1.25 32.47
N LYS A 34 31.40 0.48 33.53
CA LYS A 34 30.15 -0.23 33.79
C LYS A 34 29.09 0.78 34.23
N MET A 35 28.31 1.31 33.30
CA MET A 35 27.03 1.96 33.64
C MET A 35 25.91 0.96 33.58
N THR A 36 25.48 0.54 34.76
CA THR A 36 24.26 -0.20 35.03
C THR A 36 23.04 0.64 34.63
N ALA A 37 22.55 0.47 33.44
CA ALA A 37 21.23 0.95 33.06
C ALA A 37 20.18 -0.06 33.55
N LYS A 38 19.40 0.36 34.54
CA LYS A 38 18.23 -0.32 35.07
C LYS A 38 17.22 -0.53 33.93
N PRO A 39 16.74 -1.76 33.63
CA PRO A 39 15.72 -1.94 32.61
C PRO A 39 14.40 -1.34 33.11
N MET A 40 13.94 -0.28 32.48
CA MET A 40 12.54 0.15 32.58
C MET A 40 11.71 -0.95 31.95
N ALA A 41 11.00 -1.67 32.76
CA ALA A 41 9.99 -2.64 32.35
C ALA A 41 8.88 -1.90 31.59
N THR A 42 9.00 -1.85 30.28
CA THR A 42 7.87 -1.52 29.40
C THR A 42 6.91 -2.68 29.51
N LYS A 43 5.83 -2.48 30.26
CA LYS A 43 4.73 -3.42 30.42
C LYS A 43 4.15 -3.66 29.02
N ALA A 44 4.59 -4.73 28.36
CA ALA A 44 4.03 -5.18 27.09
C ALA A 44 2.56 -5.47 27.32
N MET A 45 1.70 -4.66 26.73
CA MET A 45 0.27 -4.96 26.67
C MET A 45 0.07 -6.22 25.82
N PRO A 46 -0.79 -7.15 26.21
CA PRO A 46 -0.98 -8.39 25.49
C PRO A 46 -1.49 -8.10 24.08
N ALA A 47 -0.81 -8.64 23.06
CA ALA A 47 -1.12 -8.49 21.64
C ALA A 47 -2.61 -8.74 21.30
N LYS A 48 -3.29 -9.55 22.09
CA LYS A 48 -4.73 -9.84 21.97
C LYS A 48 -5.63 -8.64 22.28
N ALA A 49 -5.21 -7.71 23.17
CA ALA A 49 -5.99 -6.52 23.47
C ALA A 49 -5.87 -5.46 22.37
N MET A 50 -4.67 -5.31 21.78
CA MET A 50 -4.46 -4.39 20.65
C MET A 50 -5.20 -4.84 19.39
N ALA A 51 -5.24 -6.15 19.09
CA ALA A 51 -6.00 -6.70 17.98
C ALA A 51 -7.51 -6.44 18.12
N SER A 52 -8.05 -6.55 19.34
CA SER A 52 -9.48 -6.31 19.62
C SER A 52 -9.87 -4.84 19.46
N GLU A 53 -9.05 -3.90 19.91
CA GLU A 53 -9.31 -2.46 19.75
C GLU A 53 -9.18 -1.99 18.29
N THR A 54 -8.19 -2.51 17.56
CA THR A 54 -8.00 -2.20 16.14
C THR A 54 -9.16 -2.72 15.30
N MET A 55 -9.65 -3.93 15.57
CA MET A 55 -10.85 -4.49 14.93
C MET A 55 -12.10 -3.65 15.20
N SER A 56 -12.33 -3.25 16.45
CA SER A 56 -13.49 -2.43 16.83
C SER A 56 -13.47 -1.06 16.11
N ARG A 57 -12.29 -0.44 15.99
CA ARG A 57 -12.12 0.84 15.27
C ARG A 57 -12.32 0.71 13.76
N ALA A 58 -11.86 -0.37 13.14
CA ALA A 58 -12.04 -0.60 11.72
C ALA A 58 -13.52 -0.72 11.33
N PHE A 59 -14.31 -1.41 12.14
CA PHE A 59 -15.77 -1.50 11.93
C PHE A 59 -16.50 -0.18 12.17
N THR A 60 -16.03 0.65 13.08
CA THR A 60 -16.65 1.97 13.37
C THR A 60 -16.35 3.02 12.32
N ASN A 61 -15.27 2.86 11.51
CA ASN A 61 -14.86 3.82 10.50
C ASN A 61 -15.44 3.57 9.09
N GLY A 62 -16.40 2.67 8.93
CA GLY A 62 -17.05 2.41 7.64
C GLY A 62 -16.23 1.62 6.61
N TYR A 63 -15.00 1.19 6.96
CA TYR A 63 -14.15 0.41 6.06
C TYR A 63 -14.57 -1.06 5.98
N ASN A 64 -14.43 -1.66 4.79
CA ASN A 64 -14.57 -3.09 4.57
C ASN A 64 -13.28 -3.81 4.99
N VAL A 65 -13.23 -4.17 6.28
CA VAL A 65 -12.07 -4.88 6.86
C VAL A 65 -12.56 -6.23 7.35
N PRO A 66 -12.00 -7.34 6.86
CA PRO A 66 -12.29 -8.68 7.36
C PRO A 66 -11.99 -8.83 8.85
N SER A 67 -12.47 -9.90 9.46
CA SER A 67 -12.20 -10.23 10.86
C SER A 67 -10.72 -10.35 11.23
N THR A 68 -9.84 -10.45 10.24
CA THR A 68 -8.39 -10.42 10.39
C THR A 68 -7.83 -9.03 10.75
N GLY A 69 -8.62 -7.96 10.59
CA GLY A 69 -8.16 -6.57 10.77
C GLY A 69 -7.30 -6.04 9.63
N VAL A 70 -7.08 -6.82 8.57
CA VAL A 70 -6.22 -6.45 7.44
C VAL A 70 -7.06 -6.00 6.26
N ALA A 71 -6.84 -4.78 5.79
CA ALA A 71 -7.52 -4.23 4.62
C ALA A 71 -7.19 -5.00 3.36
N LEU A 72 -8.13 -5.00 2.40
CA LEU A 72 -7.93 -5.60 1.08
C LEU A 72 -7.52 -7.08 1.16
N GLU A 73 -7.86 -7.76 2.26
CA GLU A 73 -7.40 -9.13 2.52
C GLU A 73 -5.88 -9.33 2.36
N GLY A 74 -5.10 -8.26 2.62
CA GLY A 74 -3.64 -8.26 2.51
C GLY A 74 -3.10 -8.00 1.09
N TYR A 75 -3.92 -7.60 0.14
CA TYR A 75 -3.42 -7.11 -1.15
C TYR A 75 -2.84 -5.70 -1.01
N CYS A 76 -1.69 -5.46 -1.68
CA CYS A 76 -0.94 -4.23 -1.59
C CYS A 76 -1.69 -3.07 -2.28
N PRO A 77 -2.09 -2.01 -1.56
CA PRO A 77 -2.88 -0.92 -2.14
C PRO A 77 -2.13 -0.15 -3.23
N VAL A 78 -0.81 -0.03 -3.12
CA VAL A 78 0.02 0.66 -4.12
C VAL A 78 0.03 -0.08 -5.46
N CYS A 79 0.00 -1.41 -5.44
CA CYS A 79 0.08 -2.22 -6.66
C CYS A 79 -1.12 -2.04 -7.59
N TYR A 80 -2.31 -1.77 -7.06
CA TYR A 80 -3.49 -1.49 -7.90
C TYR A 80 -3.25 -0.30 -8.83
N ILE A 81 -2.69 0.78 -8.31
CA ILE A 81 -2.46 2.01 -9.09
C ILE A 81 -1.15 1.95 -9.86
N ALA A 82 -0.06 1.52 -9.21
CA ALA A 82 1.27 1.58 -9.82
C ALA A 82 1.50 0.50 -10.89
N ALA A 83 0.89 -0.67 -10.73
CA ALA A 83 1.10 -1.82 -11.61
C ALA A 83 -0.18 -2.32 -12.29
N ASN A 84 -1.34 -1.75 -11.96
CA ASN A 84 -2.67 -2.24 -12.36
C ASN A 84 -2.85 -3.74 -12.06
N LYS A 85 -2.40 -4.17 -10.87
CA LYS A 85 -2.42 -5.58 -10.43
C LYS A 85 -2.77 -5.70 -8.96
N ALA A 86 -3.58 -6.69 -8.62
CA ALA A 86 -3.83 -7.12 -7.24
C ALA A 86 -2.70 -8.07 -6.80
N ASN A 87 -1.63 -7.54 -6.26
CA ASN A 87 -0.51 -8.31 -5.73
C ASN A 87 -0.63 -8.44 -4.21
N LYS A 88 -0.50 -9.67 -3.70
CA LYS A 88 -0.54 -9.94 -2.26
C LYS A 88 0.70 -9.36 -1.60
N GLY A 89 0.50 -8.59 -0.54
CA GLY A 89 1.56 -8.15 0.36
C GLY A 89 1.89 -9.21 1.40
N THR A 90 2.80 -8.88 2.32
CA THR A 90 3.20 -9.76 3.42
C THR A 90 3.02 -9.07 4.78
N PRO A 91 2.72 -9.81 5.86
CA PRO A 91 2.56 -9.22 7.19
C PRO A 91 3.83 -8.58 7.75
N GLU A 92 5.02 -9.02 7.27
CA GLU A 92 6.31 -8.47 7.67
C GLU A 92 6.50 -7.03 7.17
N ILE A 93 5.81 -6.67 6.08
CA ILE A 93 5.87 -5.33 5.49
C ILE A 93 4.48 -4.70 5.63
N ALA A 94 4.11 -4.37 6.84
CA ALA A 94 2.81 -3.78 7.18
C ALA A 94 2.92 -2.31 7.59
N HIS A 95 1.80 -1.59 7.52
CA HIS A 95 1.64 -0.24 8.05
C HIS A 95 0.19 -0.01 8.45
N ASP A 96 0.01 0.62 9.61
CA ASP A 96 -1.31 0.98 10.12
C ASP A 96 -1.66 2.41 9.71
N TYR A 97 -2.82 2.57 9.11
CA TYR A 97 -3.34 3.88 8.73
C TYR A 97 -4.83 3.99 9.04
N LYS A 98 -5.24 5.05 9.77
CA LYS A 98 -6.64 5.27 10.22
C LYS A 98 -7.25 4.06 10.96
N GLY A 99 -6.43 3.33 11.70
CA GLY A 99 -6.87 2.16 12.47
C GLY A 99 -7.06 0.88 11.66
N VAL A 100 -6.56 0.85 10.43
CA VAL A 100 -6.61 -0.30 9.51
C VAL A 100 -5.20 -0.71 9.13
N THR A 101 -4.89 -2.00 9.16
CA THR A 101 -3.59 -2.54 8.78
C THR A 101 -3.54 -2.83 7.27
N TYR A 102 -2.51 -2.35 6.59
CA TYR A 102 -2.23 -2.60 5.17
C TYR A 102 -0.95 -3.40 5.02
N TRP A 103 -0.94 -4.36 4.11
CA TRP A 103 0.24 -5.14 3.76
C TRP A 103 0.83 -4.69 2.43
N PHE A 104 2.14 -4.79 2.28
CA PHE A 104 2.85 -4.33 1.09
C PHE A 104 3.75 -5.43 0.52
N VAL A 105 4.01 -5.34 -0.79
CA VAL A 105 4.91 -6.27 -1.49
C VAL A 105 6.39 -5.95 -1.27
N SER A 106 6.72 -4.74 -0.82
CA SER A 106 8.08 -4.27 -0.57
C SER A 106 8.09 -3.04 0.32
N ASP A 107 9.24 -2.74 0.94
CA ASP A 107 9.44 -1.51 1.69
C ASP A 107 9.26 -0.26 0.81
N GLY A 108 9.67 -0.30 -0.45
CA GLY A 108 9.44 0.79 -1.39
C GLY A 108 7.97 1.10 -1.60
N ALA A 109 7.11 0.07 -1.73
CA ALA A 109 5.67 0.24 -1.81
C ALA A 109 5.09 0.80 -0.51
N ARG A 110 5.56 0.33 0.65
CA ARG A 110 5.16 0.86 1.96
C ARG A 110 5.50 2.34 2.09
N GLN A 111 6.72 2.76 1.75
CA GLN A 111 7.13 4.17 1.80
C GLN A 111 6.31 5.03 0.82
N THR A 112 6.01 4.51 -0.36
CA THR A 112 5.14 5.17 -1.35
C THR A 112 3.73 5.41 -0.79
N PHE A 113 3.18 4.45 -0.06
CA PHE A 113 1.90 4.60 0.63
C PHE A 113 1.99 5.65 1.73
N ILE A 114 3.00 5.58 2.61
CA ILE A 114 3.19 6.52 3.73
C ILE A 114 3.30 7.97 3.24
N ALA A 115 3.95 8.20 2.10
CA ALA A 115 4.10 9.53 1.53
C ALA A 115 2.78 10.16 1.06
N ASN A 116 1.80 9.35 0.61
CA ASN A 116 0.49 9.82 0.18
C ASN A 116 -0.57 8.72 0.33
N PRO A 117 -1.01 8.40 1.56
CA PRO A 117 -1.92 7.28 1.80
C PRO A 117 -3.25 7.43 1.08
N GLU A 118 -3.84 8.62 1.07
CA GLU A 118 -5.18 8.87 0.51
C GLU A 118 -5.28 8.50 -0.98
N LYS A 119 -4.17 8.60 -1.71
CA LYS A 119 -4.10 8.20 -3.12
C LYS A 119 -4.34 6.70 -3.32
N TYR A 120 -3.96 5.89 -2.34
CA TYR A 120 -3.95 4.43 -2.44
C TYR A 120 -5.07 3.76 -1.65
N LEU A 121 -5.93 4.55 -0.98
CA LEU A 121 -7.11 3.97 -0.34
C LEU A 121 -8.14 3.54 -1.38
N PRO A 122 -8.80 2.38 -1.18
CA PRO A 122 -9.89 1.98 -2.05
C PRO A 122 -11.08 2.95 -1.91
N ALA A 123 -11.73 3.24 -3.01
CA ALA A 123 -12.97 3.99 -3.01
C ALA A 123 -14.04 3.30 -2.15
N TYR A 124 -14.96 4.07 -1.64
CA TYR A 124 -16.10 3.57 -0.85
C TYR A 124 -15.67 2.70 0.33
N GLY A 125 -14.55 3.05 0.99
CA GLY A 125 -14.03 2.30 2.13
C GLY A 125 -13.69 0.84 1.84
N GLY A 126 -13.46 0.48 0.57
CA GLY A 126 -13.20 -0.90 0.15
C GLY A 126 -14.43 -1.77 -0.04
N TRP A 127 -15.64 -1.20 0.01
CA TRP A 127 -16.87 -1.89 -0.35
C TRP A 127 -17.07 -1.93 -1.87
N CYS A 128 -17.95 -2.83 -2.32
CA CYS A 128 -18.26 -2.98 -3.74
C CYS A 128 -18.81 -1.69 -4.35
N ALA A 129 -18.19 -1.21 -5.44
CA ALA A 129 -18.59 0.02 -6.10
C ALA A 129 -20.03 -0.05 -6.70
N VAL A 130 -20.43 -1.21 -7.21
CA VAL A 130 -21.84 -1.44 -7.64
C VAL A 130 -22.76 -1.38 -6.43
N GLY A 131 -22.36 -1.94 -5.29
CA GLY A 131 -23.12 -1.85 -4.05
C GLY A 131 -23.29 -0.38 -3.63
N ALA A 132 -22.22 0.42 -3.66
CA ALA A 132 -22.29 1.84 -3.39
C ALA A 132 -23.27 2.58 -4.32
N ALA A 133 -23.28 2.26 -5.63
CA ALA A 133 -24.24 2.80 -6.59
C ALA A 133 -25.69 2.42 -6.27
N MET A 134 -25.89 1.29 -5.60
CA MET A 134 -27.21 0.83 -5.12
C MET A 134 -27.56 1.35 -3.71
N GLY A 135 -26.67 2.12 -3.06
CA GLY A 135 -26.85 2.57 -1.69
C GLY A 135 -26.67 1.47 -0.65
N GLN A 136 -25.87 0.45 -0.95
CA GLN A 136 -25.63 -0.71 -0.09
C GLN A 136 -24.15 -1.04 0.02
N ARG A 137 -23.78 -1.78 1.08
CA ARG A 137 -22.43 -2.29 1.31
C ARG A 137 -22.38 -3.78 1.04
N PHE A 138 -21.70 -4.17 -0.04
CA PHE A 138 -21.44 -5.58 -0.35
C PHE A 138 -19.94 -5.89 -0.20
N PRO A 139 -19.59 -7.10 0.28
CA PRO A 139 -18.20 -7.53 0.30
C PRO A 139 -17.63 -7.59 -1.13
N VAL A 140 -16.32 -7.63 -1.23
CA VAL A 140 -15.61 -7.64 -2.51
C VAL A 140 -14.72 -8.86 -2.64
N ASP A 141 -14.32 -9.17 -3.87
CA ASP A 141 -13.14 -9.93 -4.18
C ASP A 141 -12.02 -8.91 -4.50
N PRO A 142 -10.94 -8.82 -3.71
CA PRO A 142 -9.87 -7.85 -3.95
C PRO A 142 -9.18 -7.99 -5.31
N THR A 143 -9.30 -9.14 -5.98
CA THR A 143 -8.75 -9.36 -7.32
C THR A 143 -9.66 -8.82 -8.42
N ASN A 144 -10.93 -8.57 -8.11
CA ASN A 144 -11.92 -8.02 -9.03
C ASN A 144 -12.00 -6.49 -8.86
N PHE A 145 -11.19 -5.78 -9.60
CA PHE A 145 -11.00 -4.35 -9.44
C PHE A 145 -10.88 -3.59 -10.78
N LYS A 146 -11.01 -2.28 -10.70
CA LYS A 146 -10.70 -1.34 -11.80
C LYS A 146 -10.17 -0.03 -11.20
N VAL A 147 -9.20 0.57 -11.87
CA VAL A 147 -8.77 1.94 -11.53
C VAL A 147 -9.52 2.93 -12.42
N VAL A 148 -10.31 3.81 -11.80
CA VAL A 148 -11.12 4.81 -12.49
C VAL A 148 -10.75 6.19 -11.92
N ASN A 149 -10.27 7.08 -12.77
CA ASN A 149 -9.82 8.42 -12.37
C ASN A 149 -8.82 8.41 -11.21
N GLY A 150 -7.89 7.43 -11.20
CA GLY A 150 -6.90 7.26 -10.15
C GLY A 150 -7.43 6.68 -8.84
N ARG A 151 -8.70 6.27 -8.77
CA ARG A 151 -9.35 5.66 -7.60
C ARG A 151 -9.46 4.15 -7.81
N ILE A 152 -9.17 3.38 -6.77
CA ILE A 152 -9.32 1.91 -6.77
C ILE A 152 -10.78 1.57 -6.52
N MET A 153 -11.47 1.04 -7.53
CA MET A 153 -12.82 0.50 -7.42
C MET A 153 -12.73 -1.01 -7.24
N LEU A 154 -13.36 -1.52 -6.20
CA LEU A 154 -13.44 -2.95 -5.91
C LEU A 154 -14.84 -3.48 -6.18
N PHE A 155 -14.95 -4.74 -6.57
CA PHE A 155 -16.21 -5.34 -6.95
C PHE A 155 -16.42 -6.69 -6.29
N LEU A 156 -17.68 -6.98 -5.97
CA LEU A 156 -18.11 -8.32 -5.61
C LEU A 156 -17.90 -9.26 -6.81
N LYS A 157 -17.37 -10.43 -6.54
CA LYS A 157 -17.35 -11.54 -7.49
C LYS A 157 -17.72 -12.84 -6.80
N ASN A 158 -18.66 -13.57 -7.39
CA ASN A 158 -19.03 -14.92 -6.98
C ASN A 158 -19.52 -15.71 -8.21
N ALA A 159 -19.99 -16.94 -8.02
CA ALA A 159 -20.44 -17.81 -9.10
C ALA A 159 -21.62 -17.26 -9.94
N LYS A 160 -22.36 -16.27 -9.40
CA LYS A 160 -23.58 -15.74 -10.05
C LYS A 160 -23.43 -14.30 -10.51
N ILE A 161 -22.54 -13.53 -9.88
CA ILE A 161 -22.43 -12.08 -10.07
C ILE A 161 -20.96 -11.70 -10.23
N ASP A 162 -20.67 -10.98 -11.31
CA ASP A 162 -19.43 -10.21 -11.47
C ASP A 162 -19.78 -8.72 -11.49
N GLY A 163 -19.42 -8.03 -10.39
CA GLY A 163 -19.70 -6.62 -10.23
C GLY A 163 -18.93 -5.74 -11.22
N LEU A 164 -17.74 -6.14 -11.66
CA LEU A 164 -16.97 -5.40 -12.65
C LEU A 164 -17.65 -5.44 -14.04
N GLU A 165 -18.22 -6.58 -14.43
CA GLU A 165 -19.00 -6.68 -15.67
C GLU A 165 -20.25 -5.79 -15.62
N LEU A 166 -20.93 -5.74 -14.46
CA LEU A 166 -22.09 -4.86 -14.27
C LEU A 166 -21.68 -3.38 -14.34
N TRP A 167 -20.58 -3.02 -13.70
CA TRP A 167 -20.03 -1.67 -13.72
C TRP A 167 -19.69 -1.18 -15.14
N ASN A 168 -19.04 -2.03 -15.93
CA ASN A 168 -18.63 -1.70 -17.29
C ASN A 168 -19.79 -1.45 -18.27
N LYS A 169 -21.01 -1.90 -17.95
CA LYS A 169 -22.19 -1.65 -18.79
C LYS A 169 -22.64 -0.18 -18.77
N SER A 170 -22.43 0.52 -17.66
CA SER A 170 -22.85 1.92 -17.46
C SER A 170 -21.96 2.66 -16.46
N GLU A 171 -20.65 2.63 -16.69
CA GLU A 171 -19.64 3.15 -15.75
C GLU A 171 -19.91 4.60 -15.30
N ALA A 172 -20.18 5.50 -16.22
CA ALA A 172 -20.40 6.93 -15.90
C ALA A 172 -21.62 7.13 -14.97
N GLU A 173 -22.72 6.42 -15.26
CA GLU A 173 -23.91 6.46 -14.42
C GLU A 173 -23.68 5.83 -13.06
N MET A 174 -23.03 4.66 -13.03
CA MET A 174 -22.69 3.95 -11.80
C MET A 174 -21.78 4.77 -10.91
N LEU A 175 -20.77 5.44 -11.50
CA LEU A 175 -19.85 6.30 -10.76
C LEU A 175 -20.57 7.45 -10.08
N THR A 176 -21.46 8.15 -10.80
CA THR A 176 -22.27 9.25 -10.28
C THR A 176 -23.13 8.76 -9.11
N LYS A 177 -23.88 7.69 -9.31
CA LYS A 177 -24.75 7.12 -8.26
C LYS A 177 -23.95 6.63 -7.05
N ALA A 178 -22.79 6.01 -7.26
CA ALA A 178 -21.95 5.52 -6.18
C ALA A 178 -21.41 6.70 -5.33
N ASP A 179 -20.94 7.76 -5.96
CA ASP A 179 -20.43 8.94 -5.25
C ASP A 179 -21.53 9.68 -4.47
N GLU A 180 -22.76 9.77 -5.02
CA GLU A 180 -23.91 10.38 -4.34
C GLU A 180 -24.40 9.54 -3.15
N ASN A 181 -24.57 8.23 -3.36
CA ASN A 181 -25.10 7.34 -2.33
C ASN A 181 -24.08 7.10 -1.22
N TRP A 182 -22.78 7.05 -1.54
CA TRP A 182 -21.73 6.89 -0.53
C TRP A 182 -21.75 8.03 0.51
N LYS A 183 -22.00 9.27 0.06
CA LYS A 183 -22.17 10.43 0.98
C LYS A 183 -23.34 10.23 1.96
N LYS A 184 -24.40 9.54 1.54
CA LYS A 184 -25.58 9.25 2.37
C LYS A 184 -25.36 8.07 3.32
N LEU A 185 -24.54 7.10 2.91
CA LEU A 185 -24.22 5.93 3.75
C LEU A 185 -23.38 6.27 4.98
N GLY A 186 -22.86 7.50 5.05
CA GLY A 186 -21.96 7.95 6.10
C GLY A 186 -20.57 7.31 5.92
N SER A 187 -19.67 8.10 5.51
CA SER A 187 -18.25 7.81 5.54
C SER A 187 -17.74 7.93 6.97
#